data_c07b2957a97d60fe90302fc1906a8d9f
#
_entry.id   c07b2957a97d60fe90302fc1906a8d9f
#
_cell.length_a   1.000
_cell.length_b   1.000
_cell.length_c   1.000
_cell.angle_alpha   90.00
_cell.angle_beta   90.00
_cell.angle_gamma   90.00
#
_symmetry.space_group_name_H-M   'P 1'
#
loop_
_entity.id
_entity.type
_entity.pdbx_description
1 polymer ?
#
loop_
_entity_poly.entity_id
_entity_poly.type
_entity_poly.pdbx_seq_one_letter_code
_entity_poly.pdbx_strand_id
1 'polypeptide(L)'
;MIDGHGDDFYKFNCPITANFSSNVYGRVDLSRLKAHLCECIGEIGSYPEPEPYTLEACIASSHHLPSGTVCVTNGATEAIYLIAQTFRGTNTAILQPTFSEYADACHMHGHRVSSLYQLPKEQDGYRLP
;
A
#
# COMPACT_ATOMS: atom_id res chain seq x y z
N MET A 1 15.43 -9.32 2.40
CA MET A 1 14.24 -10.20 2.61
C MET A 1 13.27 -9.39 3.42
N ILE A 2 12.08 -9.19 2.92
CA ILE A 2 11.06 -8.37 3.56
C ILE A 2 10.51 -9.16 4.74
N ASP A 3 10.96 -8.82 5.95
CA ASP A 3 10.41 -9.33 7.21
C ASP A 3 9.49 -8.26 7.80
N GLY A 4 8.34 -8.68 8.35
CA GLY A 4 7.47 -7.79 9.09
C GLY A 4 6.16 -7.40 8.38
N HIS A 5 5.72 -8.18 7.40
CA HIS A 5 4.34 -8.11 6.94
C HIS A 5 3.41 -8.69 8.02
N GLY A 6 2.25 -8.04 8.18
CA GLY A 6 1.19 -8.58 9.04
C GLY A 6 0.54 -9.83 8.44
N ASP A 7 -0.36 -10.46 9.22
CA ASP A 7 -1.12 -11.66 8.84
C ASP A 7 -0.29 -12.93 8.56
N ASP A 8 0.89 -13.02 9.12
CA ASP A 8 1.77 -14.20 9.03
C ASP A 8 1.25 -15.40 9.83
N PHE A 9 -0.03 -15.73 9.72
CA PHE A 9 -0.68 -16.79 10.52
C PHE A 9 0.00 -18.15 10.37
N TYR A 10 0.60 -18.42 9.22
CA TYR A 10 1.34 -19.67 8.97
C TYR A 10 2.58 -19.87 9.86
N LYS A 11 3.04 -18.80 10.53
CA LYS A 11 4.17 -18.85 11.47
C LYS A 11 3.76 -19.33 12.86
N PHE A 12 2.45 -19.41 13.14
CA PHE A 12 1.94 -19.71 14.47
C PHE A 12 1.16 -21.03 14.47
N ASN A 13 1.48 -21.90 15.43
CA ASN A 13 0.80 -23.19 15.62
C ASN A 13 -0.35 -23.12 16.65
N CYS A 14 -0.85 -21.94 16.95
CA CYS A 14 -1.93 -21.74 17.92
C CYS A 14 -3.03 -20.84 17.34
N PRO A 15 -4.28 -20.96 17.79
CA PRO A 15 -5.35 -20.07 17.40
C PRO A 15 -5.04 -18.63 17.78
N ILE A 16 -5.20 -17.71 16.82
CA ILE A 16 -5.03 -16.28 17.05
C ILE A 16 -6.38 -15.70 17.44
N THR A 17 -6.50 -15.20 18.67
CA THR A 17 -7.73 -14.63 19.20
C THR A 17 -7.91 -13.15 18.88
N ALA A 18 -6.81 -12.42 18.67
CA ALA A 18 -6.82 -11.02 18.29
C ALA A 18 -5.63 -10.72 17.36
N ASN A 19 -5.91 -10.14 16.20
CA ASN A 19 -4.90 -9.76 15.23
C ASN A 19 -4.70 -8.24 15.24
N PHE A 20 -3.50 -7.80 15.60
CA PHE A 20 -3.05 -6.41 15.56
C PHE A 20 -1.90 -6.20 14.58
N SER A 21 -1.61 -7.19 13.74
CA SER A 21 -0.48 -7.15 12.80
C SER A 21 -0.87 -6.58 11.43
N SER A 22 -2.16 -6.42 11.15
CA SER A 22 -2.65 -5.78 9.94
C SER A 22 -3.83 -4.88 10.25
N ASN A 23 -4.09 -3.89 9.41
CA ASN A 23 -5.22 -2.97 9.51
C ASN A 23 -6.35 -3.30 8.54
N VAL A 24 -6.49 -4.58 8.18
CA VAL A 24 -7.62 -5.07 7.39
C VAL A 24 -8.88 -5.04 8.26
N TYR A 25 -9.90 -4.31 7.81
CA TYR A 25 -11.18 -4.25 8.50
C TYR A 25 -12.02 -5.52 8.28
N GLY A 26 -11.85 -6.51 9.15
CA GLY A 26 -12.49 -7.83 9.04
C GLY A 26 -14.01 -7.87 9.25
N ARG A 27 -14.65 -6.75 9.63
CA ARG A 27 -16.11 -6.68 9.88
C ARG A 27 -16.88 -6.02 8.73
N VAL A 28 -16.23 -5.67 7.62
CA VAL A 28 -16.89 -5.09 6.47
C VAL A 28 -17.81 -6.11 5.79
N ASP A 29 -19.01 -5.70 5.44
CA ASP A 29 -19.89 -6.52 4.62
C ASP A 29 -19.43 -6.48 3.16
N LEU A 30 -18.89 -7.60 2.68
CA LEU A 30 -18.41 -7.78 1.32
C LEU A 30 -19.42 -8.48 0.40
N SER A 31 -20.67 -8.69 0.83
CA SER A 31 -21.66 -9.47 0.08
C SER A 31 -21.90 -8.90 -1.33
N ARG A 32 -22.04 -7.58 -1.45
CA ARG A 32 -22.22 -6.91 -2.76
C ARG A 32 -21.01 -7.06 -3.67
N LEU A 33 -19.81 -6.88 -3.12
CA LEU A 33 -18.58 -7.05 -3.88
C LEU A 33 -18.41 -8.48 -4.36
N LYS A 34 -18.67 -9.46 -3.49
CA LYS A 34 -18.59 -10.87 -3.84
C LYS A 34 -19.60 -11.25 -4.93
N ALA A 35 -20.84 -10.78 -4.84
CA ALA A 35 -21.84 -10.99 -5.87
C ALA A 35 -21.39 -10.43 -7.22
N HIS A 36 -20.92 -9.18 -7.25
CA HIS A 36 -20.43 -8.55 -8.47
C HIS A 36 -19.22 -9.31 -9.08
N LEU A 37 -18.26 -9.74 -8.26
CA LEU A 37 -17.14 -10.55 -8.74
C LEU A 37 -17.59 -11.89 -9.35
N CYS A 38 -18.62 -12.54 -8.76
CA CYS A 38 -19.21 -13.74 -9.33
C CYS A 38 -19.89 -13.49 -10.67
N GLU A 39 -20.56 -12.36 -10.85
CA GLU A 39 -21.18 -11.97 -12.12
C GLU A 39 -20.13 -11.74 -13.21
N CYS A 40 -18.98 -11.17 -12.84
CA CYS A 40 -17.88 -10.85 -13.76
C CYS A 40 -16.87 -12.01 -13.93
N ILE A 41 -17.08 -13.17 -13.34
CA ILE A 41 -16.08 -14.26 -13.33
C ILE A 41 -15.67 -14.71 -14.74
N GLY A 42 -16.54 -14.55 -15.74
CA GLY A 42 -16.24 -14.88 -17.13
C GLY A 42 -15.09 -14.06 -17.74
N GLU A 43 -14.83 -12.87 -17.20
CA GLU A 43 -13.78 -11.97 -17.70
C GLU A 43 -12.37 -12.53 -17.48
N ILE A 44 -12.17 -13.48 -16.55
CA ILE A 44 -10.88 -14.13 -16.32
C ILE A 44 -10.35 -14.92 -17.52
N GLY A 45 -11.21 -15.23 -18.48
CA GLY A 45 -10.84 -15.89 -19.73
C GLY A 45 -10.16 -15.01 -20.77
N SER A 46 -10.08 -13.70 -20.51
CA SER A 46 -9.54 -12.72 -21.44
C SER A 46 -8.34 -11.99 -20.84
N TYR A 47 -7.41 -11.55 -21.71
CA TYR A 47 -6.37 -10.65 -21.25
C TYR A 47 -6.98 -9.30 -20.84
N PRO A 48 -6.52 -8.70 -19.73
CA PRO A 48 -6.91 -7.34 -19.39
C PRO A 48 -6.32 -6.33 -20.39
N GLU A 49 -6.80 -5.11 -20.31
CA GLU A 49 -6.19 -3.97 -20.99
C GLU A 49 -4.70 -3.89 -20.61
N PRO A 50 -3.75 -3.79 -21.58
CA PRO A 50 -2.31 -3.82 -21.29
C PRO A 50 -1.85 -2.72 -20.31
N GLU A 51 -2.43 -1.55 -20.44
CA GLU A 51 -2.27 -0.42 -19.53
C GLU A 51 -3.66 -0.05 -18.99
N PRO A 52 -3.84 0.22 -17.71
CA PRO A 52 -5.16 0.38 -17.09
C PRO A 52 -5.82 1.75 -17.36
N TYR A 53 -5.70 2.29 -18.57
CA TYR A 53 -6.16 3.63 -18.95
C TYR A 53 -7.66 3.85 -18.69
N THR A 54 -8.48 2.84 -18.94
CA THR A 54 -9.93 2.93 -18.69
C THR A 54 -10.22 3.09 -17.20
N LEU A 55 -9.53 2.35 -16.34
CA LEU A 55 -9.68 2.44 -14.88
C LEU A 55 -9.12 3.77 -14.36
N GLU A 56 -7.97 4.21 -14.84
CA GLU A 56 -7.36 5.49 -14.49
C GLU A 56 -8.26 6.67 -14.83
N ALA A 57 -8.86 6.66 -16.03
CA ALA A 57 -9.81 7.67 -16.46
C ALA A 57 -11.08 7.69 -15.58
N CYS A 58 -11.58 6.50 -15.20
CA CYS A 58 -12.73 6.36 -14.31
C CYS A 58 -12.44 6.96 -12.92
N ILE A 59 -11.28 6.63 -12.35
CA ILE A 59 -10.83 7.16 -11.04
C ILE A 59 -10.65 8.69 -11.13
N ALA A 60 -9.94 9.18 -12.15
CA ALA A 60 -9.73 10.61 -12.35
C ALA A 60 -11.06 11.36 -12.42
N SER A 61 -12.02 10.86 -13.22
CA SER A 61 -13.36 11.44 -13.33
C SER A 61 -14.10 11.47 -12.00
N SER A 62 -14.08 10.36 -11.25
CA SER A 62 -14.78 10.27 -9.96
C SER A 62 -14.23 11.21 -8.89
N HIS A 63 -12.95 11.55 -8.99
CA HIS A 63 -12.26 12.48 -8.09
C HIS A 63 -12.10 13.90 -8.66
N HIS A 64 -12.71 14.19 -9.81
CA HIS A 64 -12.60 15.50 -10.50
C HIS A 64 -11.14 15.91 -10.78
N LEU A 65 -10.29 14.94 -11.11
CA LEU A 65 -8.89 15.15 -11.46
C LEU A 65 -8.71 15.27 -12.98
N PRO A 66 -7.68 15.98 -13.44
CA PRO A 66 -7.33 16.00 -14.86
C PRO A 66 -6.98 14.60 -15.39
N SER A 67 -7.28 14.33 -16.64
CA SER A 67 -6.84 13.10 -17.30
C SER A 67 -5.32 12.95 -17.26
N GLY A 68 -4.85 11.72 -17.05
CA GLY A 68 -3.41 11.38 -16.99
C GLY A 68 -2.72 11.73 -15.66
N THR A 69 -3.48 12.06 -14.60
CA THR A 69 -2.92 12.32 -13.25
C THR A 69 -3.07 11.15 -12.28
N VAL A 70 -3.70 10.06 -12.72
CA VAL A 70 -3.87 8.84 -11.94
C VAL A 70 -2.98 7.75 -12.52
N CYS A 71 -2.33 7.00 -11.67
CA CYS A 71 -1.58 5.80 -12.01
C CYS A 71 -2.08 4.63 -11.17
N VAL A 72 -2.59 3.61 -11.81
CA VAL A 72 -3.07 2.38 -11.17
C VAL A 72 -1.91 1.41 -11.01
N THR A 73 -1.79 0.80 -9.83
CA THR A 73 -0.72 -0.13 -9.48
C THR A 73 -1.27 -1.38 -8.78
N ASN A 74 -0.49 -2.45 -8.71
CA ASN A 74 -0.81 -3.66 -7.95
C ASN A 74 -0.63 -3.42 -6.43
N GLY A 75 -1.49 -2.56 -5.89
CA GLY A 75 -1.47 -2.15 -4.49
C GLY A 75 -0.43 -1.07 -4.19
N ALA A 76 -0.43 -0.62 -2.93
CA ALA A 76 0.42 0.47 -2.46
C ALA A 76 1.93 0.14 -2.53
N THR A 77 2.31 -1.12 -2.40
CA THR A 77 3.71 -1.54 -2.46
C THR A 77 4.32 -1.19 -3.82
N GLU A 78 3.68 -1.56 -4.93
CA GLU A 78 4.19 -1.19 -6.25
C GLU A 78 4.30 0.32 -6.42
N ALA A 79 3.30 1.08 -5.97
CA ALA A 79 3.36 2.54 -6.01
C ALA A 79 4.58 3.10 -5.25
N ILE A 80 4.89 2.56 -4.07
CA ILE A 80 6.06 2.96 -3.27
C ILE A 80 7.35 2.71 -4.04
N TYR A 81 7.50 1.54 -4.67
CA TYR A 81 8.69 1.20 -5.46
C TYR A 81 8.82 2.07 -6.72
N LEU A 82 7.72 2.35 -7.42
CA LEU A 82 7.73 3.24 -8.58
C LEU A 82 8.12 4.68 -8.21
N ILE A 83 7.64 5.18 -7.09
CA ILE A 83 8.04 6.49 -6.56
C ILE A 83 9.53 6.49 -6.23
N ALA A 84 10.03 5.50 -5.50
CA ALA A 84 11.44 5.39 -5.18
C ALA A 84 12.30 5.27 -6.45
N GLN A 85 11.87 4.51 -7.45
CA GLN A 85 12.54 4.41 -8.74
C GLN A 85 12.60 5.75 -9.48
N THR A 86 11.51 6.50 -9.47
CA THR A 86 11.42 7.81 -10.13
C THR A 86 12.42 8.81 -9.55
N PHE A 87 12.60 8.78 -8.23
CA PHE A 87 13.50 9.66 -7.50
C PHE A 87 14.83 8.99 -7.11
N ARG A 88 15.25 7.97 -7.85
CA ARG A 88 16.46 7.18 -7.53
C ARG A 88 17.67 8.04 -7.19
N GLY A 89 18.46 7.60 -6.22
CA GLY A 89 19.73 8.22 -5.85
C GLY A 89 19.61 9.53 -5.07
N THR A 90 18.41 9.91 -4.63
CA THR A 90 18.17 11.13 -3.86
C THR A 90 18.28 10.91 -2.35
N ASN A 91 18.16 11.99 -1.58
CA ASN A 91 18.01 11.93 -0.13
C ASN A 91 16.52 11.78 0.22
N THR A 92 16.19 10.84 1.10
CA THR A 92 14.81 10.56 1.52
C THR A 92 14.72 10.55 3.03
N ALA A 93 13.74 11.27 3.57
CA ALA A 93 13.38 11.22 4.98
C ALA A 93 12.15 10.35 5.17
N ILE A 94 12.21 9.40 6.09
CA ILE A 94 11.10 8.46 6.39
C ILE A 94 10.69 8.65 7.85
N LEU A 95 9.41 8.99 8.05
CA LEU A 95 8.84 9.11 9.39
C LEU A 95 8.62 7.72 9.98
N GLN A 96 9.13 7.49 11.19
CA GLN A 96 9.08 6.22 11.89
C GLN A 96 8.21 6.33 13.17
N PRO A 97 7.54 5.22 13.58
CA PRO A 97 7.47 3.92 12.91
C PRO A 97 6.52 3.96 11.69
N THR A 98 6.85 3.23 10.64
CA THR A 98 6.04 3.13 9.43
C THR A 98 6.24 1.78 8.73
N PHE A 99 5.55 1.57 7.61
CA PHE A 99 5.65 0.36 6.79
C PHE A 99 7.07 0.19 6.24
N SER A 100 7.63 -1.02 6.38
CA SER A 100 9.02 -1.33 6.02
C SER A 100 9.35 -1.07 4.55
N GLU A 101 8.36 -1.26 3.66
CA GLU A 101 8.55 -1.12 2.21
C GLU A 101 9.05 0.26 1.78
N TYR A 102 8.78 1.32 2.55
CA TYR A 102 9.34 2.64 2.25
C TYR A 102 10.86 2.63 2.28
N ALA A 103 11.45 2.01 3.32
CA ALA A 103 12.90 1.93 3.45
C ALA A 103 13.50 0.97 2.43
N ASP A 104 12.86 -0.19 2.23
CA ASP A 104 13.34 -1.22 1.29
C ASP A 104 13.36 -0.70 -0.15
N ALA A 105 12.28 -0.04 -0.59
CA ALA A 105 12.22 0.57 -1.92
C ALA A 105 13.29 1.66 -2.10
N CYS A 106 13.48 2.51 -1.08
CA CYS A 106 14.51 3.54 -1.12
C CYS A 106 15.91 2.95 -1.21
N HIS A 107 16.24 1.94 -0.41
CA HIS A 107 17.54 1.26 -0.45
C HIS A 107 17.79 0.58 -1.79
N MET A 108 16.77 -0.11 -2.34
CA MET A 108 16.86 -0.78 -3.64
C MET A 108 17.19 0.22 -4.77
N HIS A 109 16.67 1.44 -4.69
CA HIS A 109 16.90 2.48 -5.69
C HIS A 109 18.02 3.47 -5.33
N GLY A 110 18.87 3.12 -4.35
CA GLY A 110 20.10 3.85 -4.02
C GLY A 110 19.89 5.19 -3.31
N HIS A 111 18.77 5.36 -2.60
CA HIS A 111 18.52 6.56 -1.81
C HIS A 111 19.41 6.61 -0.56
N ARG A 112 19.74 7.81 -0.12
CA ARG A 112 20.28 8.06 1.23
C ARG A 112 19.10 8.27 2.17
N VAL A 113 18.81 7.27 2.99
CA VAL A 113 17.63 7.27 3.89
C VAL A 113 18.00 7.86 5.24
N SER A 114 17.20 8.81 5.71
CA SER A 114 17.24 9.37 7.07
C SER A 114 15.92 9.04 7.77
N SER A 115 16.00 8.38 8.93
CA SER A 115 14.82 8.07 9.74
C SER A 115 14.48 9.24 10.66
N LEU A 116 13.25 9.70 10.61
CA LEU A 116 12.68 10.69 11.51
C LEU A 116 11.77 9.97 12.50
N TYR A 117 12.00 10.16 13.79
CA TYR A 117 11.19 9.52 14.84
C TYR A 117 10.23 10.53 15.46
N GLN A 118 9.00 10.11 15.68
CA GLN A 118 8.05 10.87 16.48
C GLN A 118 8.51 10.86 17.94
N LEU A 119 8.72 12.03 18.52
CA LEU A 119 9.02 12.17 19.95
C LEU A 119 7.70 12.20 20.73
N PRO A 120 7.57 11.41 21.84
CA PRO A 120 6.43 11.53 22.72
C PRO A 120 6.31 12.94 23.26
N LYS A 121 5.14 13.54 23.15
CA LYS A 121 4.79 14.80 23.80
C LYS A 121 4.51 14.52 25.27
N GLU A 122 5.04 15.30 26.18
CA GLU A 122 4.97 15.03 27.65
C GLU A 122 3.53 14.91 28.22
N GLN A 123 2.49 15.32 27.49
CA GLN A 123 1.10 15.24 27.98
C GLN A 123 0.01 14.85 26.98
N ASP A 124 0.17 14.93 25.63
CA ASP A 124 -0.93 14.72 24.68
C ASP A 124 -0.52 14.17 23.30
N GLY A 125 0.27 13.14 23.21
CA GLY A 125 0.57 12.48 21.93
C GLY A 125 1.97 12.70 21.39
N TYR A 126 2.17 12.44 20.08
CA TYR A 126 3.47 12.48 19.42
C TYR A 126 3.73 13.83 18.75
N ARG A 127 4.98 14.28 18.79
CA ARG A 127 5.47 15.48 18.10
C ARG A 127 6.33 15.07 16.92
N LEU A 128 6.09 15.67 15.77
CA LEU A 128 7.02 15.56 14.64
C LEU A 128 8.32 16.32 15.01
N PRO A 129 9.49 15.78 14.62
CA PRO A 129 10.77 16.45 14.80
C PRO A 129 10.87 17.74 14.00
#